data_e4f320493f38bde33511a65898d9362e
#
_entry.id   e4f320493f38bde33511a65898d9362e
#
_cell.length_a   1.000
_cell.length_b   1.000
_cell.length_c   1.000
_cell.angle_alpha   90.00
_cell.angle_beta   90.00
_cell.angle_gamma   90.00
#
_symmetry.space_group_name_H-M   'P 1'
#
loop_
_entity.id
_entity.type
_entity.pdbx_description
1 polymer ?
#
loop_
_entity_poly.entity_id
_entity_poly.type
_entity_poly.pdbx_seq_one_letter_code
_entity_poly.pdbx_strand_id
1 'polypeptide(L)'
;MGRLSGKVAIITGAAGGQGEAEARLFVAEGARVAMTDIQERGKQVAAELGDAALFLHHDVSDSAAWTRVVSETLRRFGKLDALVNNAAMFNPKALVDTSAAELEQHFRVNQLGVFLGMKAVIEPLQATKGGSIVNISSVSAMRAIPGQFAYAASKWAVRGMTGNAAFELARLGIRVNAVYPGLINTPMIAGNSEETNAHFTQYIPLGRIGEATEVAELVAFLVSDAASYINGAEIAADGGARL
;
A
#
# COMPACT_ATOMS: atom_id res chain seq x y z
N MET A 1 8.12 -19.34 14.72
CA MET A 1 8.45 -17.92 14.44
C MET A 1 7.56 -17.47 13.30
N GLY A 2 7.01 -16.24 13.39
CA GLY A 2 6.19 -15.68 12.32
C GLY A 2 7.02 -15.39 11.06
N ARG A 3 6.36 -15.29 9.90
CA ARG A 3 7.00 -15.06 8.57
C ARG A 3 7.80 -13.74 8.49
N LEU A 4 7.48 -12.77 9.34
CA LEU A 4 8.09 -11.44 9.38
C LEU A 4 8.94 -11.22 10.65
N SER A 5 9.30 -12.30 11.34
CA SER A 5 10.05 -12.23 12.59
C SER A 5 11.32 -11.39 12.46
N GLY A 6 11.42 -10.34 13.29
CA GLY A 6 12.55 -9.41 13.31
C GLY A 6 12.63 -8.41 12.17
N LYS A 7 11.70 -8.39 11.21
CA LYS A 7 11.62 -7.35 10.18
C LYS A 7 11.06 -6.04 10.74
N VAL A 8 11.44 -4.94 10.10
CA VAL A 8 10.91 -3.60 10.35
C VAL A 8 10.29 -3.07 9.06
N ALA A 9 9.04 -2.63 9.12
CA ALA A 9 8.32 -2.11 7.96
C ALA A 9 7.76 -0.70 8.21
N ILE A 10 7.72 0.13 7.16
CA ILE A 10 6.88 1.32 7.11
C ILE A 10 5.63 0.96 6.31
N ILE A 11 4.43 1.28 6.85
CA ILE A 11 3.14 1.10 6.16
C ILE A 11 2.43 2.45 6.12
N THR A 12 2.14 2.96 4.93
CA THR A 12 1.43 4.22 4.75
C THR A 12 -0.09 4.01 4.65
N GLY A 13 -0.88 5.00 5.09
CA GLY A 13 -2.34 4.85 5.14
C GLY A 13 -2.79 3.81 6.17
N ALA A 14 -2.08 3.71 7.30
CA ALA A 14 -2.24 2.62 8.26
C ALA A 14 -3.23 2.93 9.40
N ALA A 15 -3.93 4.07 9.37
CA ALA A 15 -4.95 4.38 10.36
C ALA A 15 -6.27 3.61 10.15
N GLY A 16 -6.43 2.90 9.03
CA GLY A 16 -7.65 2.15 8.74
C GLY A 16 -7.53 1.22 7.53
N GLY A 17 -8.59 0.47 7.24
CA GLY A 17 -8.73 -0.34 6.04
C GLY A 17 -7.60 -1.37 5.85
N GLN A 18 -7.07 -1.44 4.63
CA GLN A 18 -6.01 -2.39 4.29
C GLN A 18 -4.73 -2.13 5.08
N GLY A 19 -4.30 -0.86 5.22
CA GLY A 19 -3.08 -0.53 5.95
C GLY A 19 -3.14 -0.88 7.44
N GLU A 20 -4.29 -0.73 8.09
CA GLU A 20 -4.49 -1.22 9.47
C GLU A 20 -4.41 -2.75 9.53
N ALA A 21 -5.06 -3.46 8.59
CA ALA A 21 -5.01 -4.92 8.53
C ALA A 21 -3.57 -5.43 8.30
N GLU A 22 -2.83 -4.79 7.41
CA GLU A 22 -1.41 -5.06 7.17
C GLU A 22 -0.58 -4.86 8.43
N ALA A 23 -0.75 -3.74 9.14
CA ALA A 23 0.00 -3.44 10.36
C ALA A 23 -0.26 -4.48 11.46
N ARG A 24 -1.54 -4.84 11.68
CA ARG A 24 -1.94 -5.86 12.65
C ARG A 24 -1.35 -7.23 12.31
N LEU A 25 -1.44 -7.65 11.05
CA LEU A 25 -0.89 -8.92 10.60
C LEU A 25 0.64 -8.94 10.73
N PHE A 26 1.32 -7.87 10.32
CA PHE A 26 2.77 -7.78 10.38
C PHE A 26 3.28 -7.92 11.83
N VAL A 27 2.63 -7.25 12.77
CA VAL A 27 2.96 -7.38 14.20
C VAL A 27 2.69 -8.80 14.70
N ALA A 28 1.56 -9.41 14.35
CA ALA A 28 1.23 -10.79 14.70
C ALA A 28 2.26 -11.80 14.13
N GLU A 29 2.84 -11.50 12.95
CA GLU A 29 3.90 -12.29 12.30
C GLU A 29 5.31 -11.94 12.79
N GLY A 30 5.45 -11.11 13.84
CA GLY A 30 6.70 -10.81 14.53
C GLY A 30 7.50 -9.63 13.96
N ALA A 31 6.90 -8.80 13.11
CA ALA A 31 7.52 -7.55 12.65
C ALA A 31 7.33 -6.40 13.65
N ARG A 32 8.13 -5.35 13.48
CA ARG A 32 7.90 -4.02 14.04
C ARG A 32 7.48 -3.07 12.94
N VAL A 33 6.49 -2.20 13.21
CA VAL A 33 5.84 -1.40 12.17
C VAL A 33 5.83 0.08 12.53
N ALA A 34 6.35 0.91 11.63
CA ALA A 34 6.07 2.34 11.61
C ALA A 34 4.81 2.57 10.76
N MET A 35 3.71 2.83 11.43
CA MET A 35 2.42 3.14 10.84
C MET A 35 2.35 4.62 10.53
N THR A 36 2.00 5.00 9.30
CA THR A 36 1.88 6.42 8.95
C THR A 36 0.54 6.74 8.31
N ASP A 37 -0.03 7.89 8.66
CA ASP A 37 -1.31 8.38 8.13
C ASP A 37 -1.47 9.88 8.43
N ILE A 38 -2.39 10.55 7.72
CA ILE A 38 -2.87 11.88 8.07
C ILE A 38 -3.94 11.83 9.17
N GLN A 39 -4.56 10.68 9.42
CA GLN A 39 -5.61 10.50 10.41
C GLN A 39 -5.03 10.08 11.76
N GLU A 40 -5.32 10.87 12.79
CA GLU A 40 -4.85 10.64 14.16
C GLU A 40 -5.37 9.34 14.80
N ARG A 41 -6.40 8.70 14.22
CA ARG A 41 -6.88 7.39 14.62
C ARG A 41 -5.76 6.34 14.63
N GLY A 42 -4.75 6.49 13.77
CA GLY A 42 -3.59 5.61 13.75
C GLY A 42 -2.84 5.52 15.08
N LYS A 43 -2.93 6.55 15.95
CA LYS A 43 -2.37 6.50 17.33
C LYS A 43 -3.03 5.43 18.19
N GLN A 44 -4.37 5.32 18.07
CA GLN A 44 -5.10 4.30 18.82
C GLN A 44 -4.70 2.90 18.35
N VAL A 45 -4.64 2.67 17.03
CA VAL A 45 -4.24 1.37 16.47
C VAL A 45 -2.82 0.99 16.91
N ALA A 46 -1.88 1.95 16.86
CA ALA A 46 -0.51 1.70 17.30
C ALA A 46 -0.43 1.40 18.82
N ALA A 47 -1.23 2.07 19.64
CA ALA A 47 -1.31 1.80 21.08
C ALA A 47 -1.82 0.37 21.38
N GLU A 48 -2.80 -0.12 20.61
CA GLU A 48 -3.30 -1.49 20.71
C GLU A 48 -2.23 -2.54 20.33
N LEU A 49 -1.32 -2.20 19.42
CA LEU A 49 -0.22 -3.05 18.97
C LEU A 49 1.02 -2.98 19.88
N GLY A 50 1.05 -2.03 20.81
CA GLY A 50 2.08 -1.89 21.83
C GLY A 50 3.46 -1.51 21.26
N ASP A 51 4.53 -1.97 21.90
CA ASP A 51 5.91 -1.62 21.57
C ASP A 51 6.38 -2.03 20.18
N ALA A 52 5.65 -2.91 19.51
CA ALA A 52 5.92 -3.35 18.14
C ALA A 52 5.48 -2.32 17.09
N ALA A 53 4.67 -1.32 17.45
CA ALA A 53 4.17 -0.31 16.54
C ALA A 53 4.61 1.11 16.95
N LEU A 54 4.77 1.97 15.95
CA LEU A 54 4.99 3.41 16.09
C LEU A 54 4.04 4.12 15.14
N PHE A 55 3.27 5.09 15.61
CA PHE A 55 2.48 5.95 14.73
C PHE A 55 3.17 7.29 14.47
N LEU A 56 3.18 7.71 13.19
CA LEU A 56 3.70 9.00 12.76
C LEU A 56 2.67 9.70 11.87
N HIS A 57 2.26 10.91 12.21
CA HIS A 57 1.43 11.73 11.32
C HIS A 57 2.21 12.05 10.05
N HIS A 58 1.65 11.75 8.87
CA HIS A 58 2.38 11.80 7.61
C HIS A 58 1.46 12.05 6.42
N ASP A 59 1.68 13.15 5.72
CA ASP A 59 1.20 13.33 4.35
C ASP A 59 2.24 12.78 3.38
N VAL A 60 1.89 11.72 2.66
CA VAL A 60 2.79 11.05 1.69
C VAL A 60 3.21 11.96 0.54
N SER A 61 2.48 13.03 0.26
CA SER A 61 2.82 14.00 -0.80
C SER A 61 3.88 15.03 -0.37
N ASP A 62 4.26 15.05 0.91
CA ASP A 62 5.30 15.93 1.46
C ASP A 62 6.66 15.23 1.53
N SER A 63 7.58 15.69 0.69
CA SER A 63 8.96 15.15 0.64
C SER A 63 9.73 15.32 1.95
N ALA A 64 9.54 16.41 2.69
CA ALA A 64 10.23 16.64 3.97
C ALA A 64 9.69 15.68 5.06
N ALA A 65 8.40 15.36 5.02
CA ALA A 65 7.79 14.43 5.96
C ALA A 65 8.36 13.01 5.82
N TRP A 66 8.70 12.57 4.61
CA TRP A 66 9.35 11.28 4.37
C TRP A 66 10.70 11.14 5.09
N THR A 67 11.54 12.19 5.05
CA THR A 67 12.82 12.18 5.75
C THR A 67 12.62 11.96 7.25
N ARG A 68 11.62 12.64 7.84
CA ARG A 68 11.27 12.47 9.26
C ARG A 68 10.78 11.05 9.55
N VAL A 69 9.88 10.49 8.73
CA VAL A 69 9.34 9.14 8.91
C VAL A 69 10.43 8.09 8.91
N VAL A 70 11.34 8.15 7.94
CA VAL A 70 12.48 7.21 7.86
C VAL A 70 13.40 7.36 9.07
N SER A 71 13.77 8.59 9.42
CA SER A 71 14.65 8.87 10.57
C SER A 71 14.05 8.36 11.89
N GLU A 72 12.77 8.63 12.16
CA GLU A 72 12.10 8.16 13.37
C GLU A 72 11.96 6.62 13.39
N THR A 73 11.73 5.99 12.24
CA THR A 73 11.69 4.52 12.12
C THR A 73 13.04 3.92 12.48
N LEU A 74 14.12 4.45 11.91
CA LEU A 74 15.49 3.99 12.22
C LEU A 74 15.86 4.25 13.68
N ARG A 75 15.52 5.41 14.23
CA ARG A 75 15.74 5.74 15.64
C ARG A 75 15.03 4.77 16.59
N ARG A 76 13.79 4.41 16.29
CA ARG A 76 12.95 3.54 17.15
C ARG A 76 13.30 2.07 17.03
N PHE A 77 13.60 1.60 15.82
CA PHE A 77 13.70 0.18 15.51
C PHE A 77 15.10 -0.26 15.02
N GLY A 78 16.01 0.67 14.73
CA GLY A 78 17.41 0.41 14.38
C GLY A 78 17.67 0.02 12.92
N LYS A 79 16.64 -0.29 12.14
CA LYS A 79 16.74 -0.70 10.73
C LYS A 79 15.44 -0.49 9.97
N LEU A 80 15.47 -0.72 8.66
CA LEU A 80 14.27 -0.80 7.81
C LEU A 80 14.44 -1.95 6.82
N ASP A 81 13.47 -2.86 6.75
CA ASP A 81 13.46 -4.02 5.86
C ASP A 81 12.39 -3.93 4.76
N ALA A 82 11.31 -3.17 4.99
CA ALA A 82 10.22 -3.07 4.03
C ALA A 82 9.50 -1.71 4.03
N LEU A 83 8.94 -1.37 2.85
CA LEU A 83 7.97 -0.30 2.68
C LEU A 83 6.71 -0.84 2.02
N VAL A 84 5.54 -0.52 2.59
CA VAL A 84 4.24 -0.73 1.95
C VAL A 84 3.64 0.64 1.63
N ASN A 85 3.62 0.99 0.35
CA ASN A 85 2.95 2.18 -0.16
C ASN A 85 1.46 1.86 -0.34
N ASN A 86 0.69 1.94 0.76
CA ASN A 86 -0.74 1.66 0.77
C ASN A 86 -1.59 2.94 0.76
N ALA A 87 -1.11 4.06 1.29
CA ALA A 87 -1.86 5.32 1.31
C ALA A 87 -2.37 5.71 -0.08
N ALA A 88 -3.66 5.98 -0.18
CA ALA A 88 -4.29 6.45 -1.40
C ALA A 88 -5.57 7.23 -1.10
N MET A 89 -5.92 8.12 -1.99
CA MET A 89 -7.25 8.72 -2.05
C MET A 89 -8.06 8.11 -3.20
N PHE A 90 -9.36 8.04 -3.01
CA PHE A 90 -10.33 7.58 -4.00
C PHE A 90 -11.51 8.56 -4.04
N ASN A 91 -11.66 9.26 -5.14
CA ASN A 91 -12.81 10.12 -5.43
C ASN A 91 -13.31 9.76 -6.84
N PRO A 92 -14.30 8.84 -6.94
CA PRO A 92 -14.76 8.32 -8.23
C PRO A 92 -15.55 9.37 -8.98
N LYS A 93 -15.08 9.71 -10.19
CA LYS A 93 -15.76 10.59 -11.14
C LYS A 93 -15.47 10.19 -12.57
N ALA A 94 -16.45 10.39 -13.46
CA ALA A 94 -16.27 10.25 -14.89
C ALA A 94 -15.35 11.34 -15.45
N LEU A 95 -14.78 11.14 -16.64
CA LEU A 95 -13.90 12.12 -17.30
C LEU A 95 -14.55 13.51 -17.40
N VAL A 96 -15.82 13.56 -17.78
CA VAL A 96 -16.56 14.83 -17.99
C VAL A 96 -16.76 15.62 -16.70
N ASP A 97 -16.74 14.96 -15.54
CA ASP A 97 -16.97 15.54 -14.22
C ASP A 97 -15.66 15.74 -13.45
N THR A 98 -14.52 15.28 -13.98
CA THR A 98 -13.23 15.36 -13.31
C THR A 98 -12.56 16.70 -13.62
N SER A 99 -12.36 17.52 -12.60
CA SER A 99 -11.59 18.78 -12.72
C SER A 99 -10.08 18.53 -12.75
N ALA A 100 -9.33 19.50 -13.29
CA ALA A 100 -7.86 19.46 -13.26
C ALA A 100 -7.30 19.40 -11.83
N ALA A 101 -7.92 20.09 -10.87
CA ALA A 101 -7.52 20.07 -9.47
C ALA A 101 -7.68 18.69 -8.83
N GLU A 102 -8.76 17.96 -9.14
CA GLU A 102 -8.97 16.59 -8.66
C GLU A 102 -7.98 15.60 -9.28
N LEU A 103 -7.65 15.75 -10.56
CA LEU A 103 -6.61 14.97 -11.22
C LEU A 103 -5.25 15.22 -10.55
N GLU A 104 -4.91 16.49 -10.29
CA GLU A 104 -3.67 16.86 -9.61
C GLU A 104 -3.61 16.30 -8.17
N GLN A 105 -4.71 16.31 -7.44
CA GLN A 105 -4.76 15.78 -6.10
C GLN A 105 -4.51 14.26 -6.08
N HIS A 106 -5.10 13.51 -7.01
CA HIS A 106 -4.81 12.07 -7.17
C HIS A 106 -3.35 11.83 -7.57
N PHE A 107 -2.80 12.65 -8.46
CA PHE A 107 -1.38 12.60 -8.80
C PHE A 107 -0.49 12.80 -7.55
N ARG A 108 -0.76 13.83 -6.74
CA ARG A 108 0.04 14.14 -5.55
C ARG A 108 0.04 13.01 -4.53
N VAL A 109 -1.14 12.48 -4.18
CA VAL A 109 -1.25 11.44 -3.15
C VAL A 109 -0.86 10.07 -3.70
N ASN A 110 -1.50 9.62 -4.78
CA ASN A 110 -1.42 8.23 -5.22
C ASN A 110 -0.17 7.93 -6.06
N GLN A 111 0.41 8.93 -6.72
CA GLN A 111 1.57 8.74 -7.59
C GLN A 111 2.84 9.37 -7.00
N LEU A 112 2.84 10.69 -6.72
CA LEU A 112 4.00 11.36 -6.16
C LEU A 112 4.35 10.80 -4.77
N GLY A 113 3.34 10.52 -3.92
CA GLY A 113 3.56 9.91 -2.62
C GLY A 113 4.26 8.56 -2.70
N VAL A 114 3.87 7.69 -3.64
CA VAL A 114 4.53 6.40 -3.89
C VAL A 114 5.97 6.60 -4.37
N PHE A 115 6.20 7.53 -5.30
CA PHE A 115 7.55 7.86 -5.77
C PHE A 115 8.45 8.35 -4.63
N LEU A 116 7.96 9.28 -3.81
CA LEU A 116 8.72 9.82 -2.67
C LEU A 116 9.04 8.74 -1.66
N GLY A 117 8.08 7.85 -1.37
CA GLY A 117 8.27 6.71 -0.47
C GLY A 117 9.35 5.76 -0.97
N MET A 118 9.27 5.31 -2.22
CA MET A 118 10.30 4.46 -2.82
C MET A 118 11.68 5.11 -2.71
N LYS A 119 11.79 6.39 -3.09
CA LYS A 119 13.05 7.14 -3.07
C LYS A 119 13.63 7.28 -1.65
N ALA A 120 12.79 7.56 -0.66
CA ALA A 120 13.23 7.80 0.73
C ALA A 120 13.82 6.56 1.41
N VAL A 121 13.43 5.35 0.99
CA VAL A 121 13.82 4.11 1.64
C VAL A 121 14.97 3.36 0.96
N ILE A 122 15.50 3.83 -0.17
CA ILE A 122 16.54 3.13 -0.92
C ILE A 122 17.76 2.85 -0.03
N GLU A 123 18.32 3.87 0.57
CA GLU A 123 19.53 3.75 1.39
C GLU A 123 19.32 2.85 2.64
N PRO A 124 18.27 3.04 3.45
CA PRO A 124 17.99 2.15 4.58
C PRO A 124 17.75 0.69 4.17
N LEU A 125 17.04 0.43 3.08
CA LEU A 125 16.79 -0.93 2.60
C LEU A 125 18.06 -1.60 2.07
N GLN A 126 18.91 -0.85 1.37
CA GLN A 126 20.20 -1.36 0.92
C GLN A 126 21.10 -1.77 2.08
N ALA A 127 21.06 -1.06 3.20
CA ALA A 127 21.84 -1.37 4.40
C ALA A 127 21.48 -2.72 5.04
N THR A 128 20.25 -3.21 4.86
CA THR A 128 19.78 -4.51 5.38
C THR A 128 20.07 -5.69 4.43
N LYS A 129 20.61 -5.45 3.24
CA LYS A 129 20.96 -6.46 2.22
C LYS A 129 19.79 -7.32 1.71
N GLY A 130 18.57 -6.82 1.81
CA GLY A 130 17.38 -7.58 1.40
C GLY A 130 16.07 -6.81 1.60
N GLY A 131 15.95 -5.63 0.98
CA GLY A 131 14.76 -4.78 1.10
C GLY A 131 13.57 -5.28 0.27
N SER A 132 12.35 -4.98 0.73
CA SER A 132 11.12 -5.22 -0.03
C SER A 132 10.26 -3.97 -0.07
N ILE A 133 9.82 -3.57 -1.26
CA ILE A 133 8.83 -2.51 -1.47
C ILE A 133 7.58 -3.16 -2.08
N VAL A 134 6.42 -2.93 -1.48
CA VAL A 134 5.13 -3.33 -2.01
C VAL A 134 4.29 -2.10 -2.27
N ASN A 135 3.92 -1.89 -3.53
CA ASN A 135 3.07 -0.80 -3.95
C ASN A 135 1.63 -1.30 -4.11
N ILE A 136 0.69 -0.73 -3.36
CA ILE A 136 -0.73 -1.05 -3.50
C ILE A 136 -1.31 -0.25 -4.66
N SER A 137 -1.52 -0.93 -5.78
CA SER A 137 -2.19 -0.39 -6.95
C SER A 137 -3.71 -0.65 -6.88
N SER A 138 -4.32 -1.12 -7.95
CA SER A 138 -5.73 -1.49 -8.04
C SER A 138 -5.98 -2.28 -9.32
N VAL A 139 -7.04 -3.08 -9.37
CA VAL A 139 -7.56 -3.63 -10.64
C VAL A 139 -7.91 -2.54 -11.66
N SER A 140 -8.15 -1.30 -11.21
CA SER A 140 -8.33 -0.11 -12.06
C SER A 140 -7.07 0.26 -12.87
N ALA A 141 -5.90 -0.33 -12.55
CA ALA A 141 -4.66 -0.24 -13.33
C ALA A 141 -4.44 -1.46 -14.23
N MET A 142 -5.40 -2.38 -14.30
CA MET A 142 -5.34 -3.57 -15.16
C MET A 142 -6.44 -3.56 -16.24
N ARG A 143 -7.57 -2.90 -15.94
CA ARG A 143 -8.68 -2.72 -16.87
C ARG A 143 -9.35 -1.35 -16.67
N ALA A 144 -10.02 -0.86 -17.69
CA ALA A 144 -10.83 0.35 -17.57
C ALA A 144 -12.07 0.08 -16.70
N ILE A 145 -12.33 0.98 -15.74
CA ILE A 145 -13.54 0.99 -14.92
C ILE A 145 -14.17 2.37 -15.05
N PRO A 146 -15.37 2.49 -15.63
CA PRO A 146 -16.06 3.76 -15.75
C PRO A 146 -16.23 4.47 -14.41
N GLY A 147 -16.19 5.79 -14.42
CA GLY A 147 -16.39 6.60 -13.22
C GLY A 147 -15.16 6.67 -12.27
N GLN A 148 -13.98 6.26 -12.71
CA GLN A 148 -12.76 6.28 -11.88
C GLN A 148 -11.58 6.98 -12.58
N PHE A 149 -11.83 8.01 -13.40
CA PHE A 149 -10.84 8.54 -14.34
C PHE A 149 -9.51 8.93 -13.68
N ALA A 150 -9.54 9.86 -12.73
CA ALA A 150 -8.31 10.36 -12.07
C ALA A 150 -7.64 9.27 -11.20
N TYR A 151 -8.44 8.49 -10.49
CA TYR A 151 -7.93 7.37 -9.68
C TYR A 151 -7.25 6.32 -10.54
N ALA A 152 -7.92 5.84 -11.60
CA ALA A 152 -7.35 4.85 -12.50
C ALA A 152 -6.03 5.35 -13.11
N ALA A 153 -5.99 6.58 -13.64
CA ALA A 153 -4.78 7.18 -14.18
C ALA A 153 -3.61 7.14 -13.17
N SER A 154 -3.86 7.51 -11.91
CA SER A 154 -2.85 7.47 -10.86
C SER A 154 -2.36 6.04 -10.56
N LYS A 155 -3.26 5.04 -10.55
CA LYS A 155 -2.90 3.63 -10.29
C LYS A 155 -2.18 2.98 -11.48
N TRP A 156 -2.48 3.36 -12.73
CA TRP A 156 -1.68 3.00 -13.89
C TRP A 156 -0.24 3.54 -13.81
N ALA A 157 -0.06 4.76 -13.32
CA ALA A 157 1.27 5.31 -13.09
C ALA A 157 2.06 4.49 -12.05
N VAL A 158 1.44 4.08 -10.94
CA VAL A 158 2.05 3.20 -9.92
C VAL A 158 2.52 1.88 -10.55
N ARG A 159 1.73 1.31 -11.46
CA ARG A 159 2.11 0.11 -12.21
C ARG A 159 3.41 0.30 -12.97
N GLY A 160 3.51 1.36 -13.78
CA GLY A 160 4.72 1.66 -14.55
C GLY A 160 5.94 1.95 -13.65
N MET A 161 5.74 2.72 -12.57
CA MET A 161 6.79 3.01 -11.60
C MET A 161 7.30 1.75 -10.91
N THR A 162 6.44 0.80 -10.57
CA THR A 162 6.83 -0.46 -9.93
C THR A 162 7.77 -1.28 -10.81
N GLY A 163 7.44 -1.46 -12.10
CA GLY A 163 8.27 -2.22 -13.02
C GLY A 163 9.67 -1.60 -13.21
N ASN A 164 9.73 -0.27 -13.39
CA ASN A 164 11.00 0.44 -13.52
C ASN A 164 11.83 0.34 -12.23
N ALA A 165 11.24 0.61 -11.07
CA ALA A 165 11.93 0.54 -9.79
C ALA A 165 12.42 -0.89 -9.49
N ALA A 166 11.64 -1.92 -9.83
CA ALA A 166 12.06 -3.32 -9.68
C ALA A 166 13.33 -3.64 -10.47
N PHE A 167 13.44 -3.11 -11.69
CA PHE A 167 14.62 -3.30 -12.52
C PHE A 167 15.84 -2.52 -11.98
N GLU A 168 15.65 -1.24 -11.65
CA GLU A 168 16.72 -0.35 -11.21
C GLU A 168 17.31 -0.73 -9.85
N LEU A 169 16.44 -1.15 -8.90
CA LEU A 169 16.84 -1.40 -7.51
C LEU A 169 17.29 -2.85 -7.25
N ALA A 170 17.11 -3.76 -8.20
CA ALA A 170 17.46 -5.18 -8.05
C ALA A 170 18.93 -5.39 -7.65
N ARG A 171 19.86 -4.65 -8.25
CA ARG A 171 21.29 -4.76 -7.93
C ARG A 171 21.65 -4.22 -6.55
N LEU A 172 20.76 -3.48 -5.91
CA LEU A 172 20.89 -3.01 -4.53
C LEU A 172 20.30 -4.02 -3.53
N GLY A 173 19.82 -5.18 -4.01
CA GLY A 173 19.15 -6.20 -3.20
C GLY A 173 17.71 -5.84 -2.81
N ILE A 174 17.09 -4.86 -3.46
CA ILE A 174 15.74 -4.40 -3.15
C ILE A 174 14.78 -4.97 -4.19
N ARG A 175 13.74 -5.66 -3.72
CA ARG A 175 12.63 -6.16 -4.54
C ARG A 175 11.48 -5.14 -4.53
N VAL A 176 10.83 -4.92 -5.66
CA VAL A 176 9.68 -4.04 -5.77
C VAL A 176 8.55 -4.78 -6.49
N ASN A 177 7.40 -4.93 -5.84
CA ASN A 177 6.24 -5.64 -6.40
C ASN A 177 4.97 -4.80 -6.25
N ALA A 178 3.97 -5.06 -7.07
CA ALA A 178 2.67 -4.41 -6.98
C ALA A 178 1.56 -5.41 -6.66
N VAL A 179 0.67 -5.01 -5.76
CA VAL A 179 -0.59 -5.70 -5.46
C VAL A 179 -1.73 -4.90 -6.08
N TYR A 180 -2.69 -5.61 -6.66
CA TYR A 180 -3.87 -5.04 -7.32
C TYR A 180 -5.14 -5.55 -6.64
N PRO A 181 -5.57 -4.90 -5.55
CA PRO A 181 -6.82 -5.25 -4.90
C PRO A 181 -8.03 -5.01 -5.82
N GLY A 182 -9.03 -5.88 -5.72
CA GLY A 182 -10.35 -5.68 -6.26
C GLY A 182 -11.23 -4.80 -5.37
N LEU A 183 -12.50 -5.14 -5.26
CA LEU A 183 -13.42 -4.52 -4.30
C LEU A 183 -13.17 -5.16 -2.92
N ILE A 184 -12.65 -4.36 -1.99
CA ILE A 184 -12.24 -4.80 -0.65
C ILE A 184 -13.07 -4.06 0.41
N ASN A 185 -13.58 -4.79 1.39
CA ASN A 185 -14.35 -4.28 2.52
C ASN A 185 -13.47 -3.37 3.41
N THR A 186 -13.58 -2.07 3.21
CA THR A 186 -12.79 -1.03 3.88
C THR A 186 -13.61 0.25 3.99
N PRO A 187 -13.21 1.21 4.84
CA PRO A 187 -13.86 2.52 4.91
C PRO A 187 -13.94 3.27 3.56
N MET A 188 -13.05 2.96 2.62
CA MET A 188 -13.05 3.57 1.28
C MET A 188 -14.33 3.29 0.49
N ILE A 189 -14.98 2.16 0.73
CA ILE A 189 -16.25 1.77 0.07
C ILE A 189 -17.46 1.82 1.01
N ALA A 190 -17.28 2.25 2.26
CA ALA A 190 -18.38 2.30 3.24
C ALA A 190 -19.52 3.25 2.85
N GLY A 191 -19.26 4.18 1.94
CA GLY A 191 -20.29 5.07 1.36
C GLY A 191 -21.12 4.43 0.24
N ASN A 192 -20.78 3.25 -0.24
CA ASN A 192 -21.55 2.54 -1.25
C ASN A 192 -22.87 2.03 -0.65
N SER A 193 -23.97 2.10 -1.40
CA SER A 193 -25.20 1.42 -1.03
C SER A 193 -25.05 -0.11 -1.17
N GLU A 194 -25.91 -0.87 -0.47
CA GLU A 194 -25.98 -2.33 -0.64
C GLU A 194 -26.24 -2.74 -2.10
N GLU A 195 -27.08 -2.00 -2.80
CA GLU A 195 -27.37 -2.22 -4.21
C GLU A 195 -26.12 -2.01 -5.08
N THR A 196 -25.33 -0.96 -4.80
CA THR A 196 -24.05 -0.70 -5.49
C THR A 196 -23.07 -1.85 -5.25
N ASN A 197 -22.93 -2.30 -4.01
CA ASN A 197 -22.06 -3.42 -3.68
C ASN A 197 -22.53 -4.73 -4.32
N ALA A 198 -23.83 -5.03 -4.31
CA ALA A 198 -24.41 -6.19 -4.96
C ALA A 198 -24.17 -6.14 -6.48
N HIS A 199 -24.32 -4.96 -7.10
CA HIS A 199 -24.03 -4.77 -8.52
C HIS A 199 -22.56 -5.09 -8.85
N PHE A 200 -21.59 -4.59 -8.06
CA PHE A 200 -20.18 -4.91 -8.31
C PHE A 200 -19.86 -6.37 -8.02
N THR A 201 -20.49 -6.98 -7.02
CA THR A 201 -20.25 -8.38 -6.63
C THR A 201 -20.59 -9.37 -7.74
N GLN A 202 -21.60 -9.09 -8.60
CA GLN A 202 -21.95 -9.96 -9.74
C GLN A 202 -20.80 -10.10 -10.76
N TYR A 203 -19.88 -9.13 -10.81
CA TYR A 203 -18.72 -9.18 -11.70
C TYR A 203 -17.49 -9.79 -11.06
N ILE A 204 -17.58 -10.26 -9.81
CA ILE A 204 -16.51 -10.94 -9.10
C ILE A 204 -16.76 -12.44 -9.18
N PRO A 205 -15.93 -13.23 -9.89
CA PRO A 205 -16.16 -14.69 -10.04
C PRO A 205 -16.27 -15.45 -8.71
N LEU A 206 -15.57 -15.02 -7.64
CA LEU A 206 -15.74 -15.60 -6.30
C LEU A 206 -17.05 -15.20 -5.61
N GLY A 207 -17.89 -14.35 -6.19
CA GLY A 207 -19.23 -14.00 -5.73
C GLY A 207 -19.29 -13.20 -4.43
N ARG A 208 -18.19 -12.57 -4.01
CA ARG A 208 -18.14 -11.76 -2.79
C ARG A 208 -17.11 -10.63 -2.85
N ILE A 209 -17.29 -9.64 -2.01
CA ILE A 209 -16.27 -8.63 -1.70
C ILE A 209 -15.12 -9.32 -0.93
N GLY A 210 -13.87 -8.91 -1.18
CA GLY A 210 -12.72 -9.39 -0.43
C GLY A 210 -12.58 -8.66 0.91
N GLU A 211 -11.89 -9.30 1.86
CA GLU A 211 -11.56 -8.67 3.15
C GLU A 211 -10.16 -8.06 3.12
N ALA A 212 -9.94 -7.00 3.93
CA ALA A 212 -8.65 -6.34 4.03
C ALA A 212 -7.53 -7.30 4.48
N THR A 213 -7.86 -8.29 5.30
CA THR A 213 -6.94 -9.35 5.75
C THR A 213 -6.45 -10.23 4.60
N GLU A 214 -7.26 -10.46 3.56
CA GLU A 214 -6.85 -11.28 2.41
C GLU A 214 -5.78 -10.54 1.58
N VAL A 215 -5.87 -9.23 1.48
CA VAL A 215 -4.82 -8.39 0.86
C VAL A 215 -3.58 -8.38 1.74
N ALA A 216 -3.75 -8.20 3.06
CA ALA A 216 -2.64 -8.16 4.01
C ALA A 216 -1.80 -9.46 3.99
N GLU A 217 -2.42 -10.64 3.81
CA GLU A 217 -1.72 -11.92 3.67
C GLU A 217 -0.79 -11.95 2.45
N LEU A 218 -1.24 -11.43 1.31
CA LEU A 218 -0.42 -11.33 0.11
C LEU A 218 0.74 -10.34 0.31
N VAL A 219 0.47 -9.20 0.94
CA VAL A 219 1.50 -8.19 1.23
C VAL A 219 2.55 -8.74 2.20
N ALA A 220 2.13 -9.45 3.26
CA ALA A 220 3.03 -10.11 4.21
C ALA A 220 3.91 -11.16 3.50
N PHE A 221 3.36 -11.96 2.59
CA PHE A 221 4.12 -12.89 1.77
C PHE A 221 5.18 -12.18 0.93
N LEU A 222 4.81 -11.10 0.22
CA LEU A 222 5.75 -10.34 -0.63
C LEU A 222 6.87 -9.65 0.17
N VAL A 223 6.61 -9.29 1.42
CA VAL A 223 7.63 -8.73 2.33
C VAL A 223 8.53 -9.82 2.90
N SER A 224 8.05 -11.05 3.04
CA SER A 224 8.79 -12.15 3.63
C SER A 224 9.94 -12.67 2.75
N ASP A 225 10.81 -13.47 3.35
CA ASP A 225 11.91 -14.13 2.63
C ASP A 225 11.43 -15.23 1.69
N ALA A 226 10.19 -15.73 1.87
CA ALA A 226 9.56 -16.68 0.95
C ALA A 226 9.36 -16.10 -0.45
N ALA A 227 9.31 -14.76 -0.58
CA ALA A 227 9.22 -14.05 -1.85
C ALA A 227 10.59 -13.57 -2.38
N SER A 228 11.69 -14.15 -1.92
CA SER A 228 13.06 -13.67 -2.24
C SER A 228 13.41 -13.65 -3.74
N TYR A 229 12.72 -14.45 -4.56
CA TYR A 229 12.91 -14.45 -6.02
C TYR A 229 11.75 -13.80 -6.80
N ILE A 230 10.86 -13.08 -6.10
CA ILE A 230 9.73 -12.35 -6.69
C ILE A 230 10.07 -10.87 -6.76
N ASN A 231 10.27 -10.34 -7.98
CA ASN A 231 10.60 -8.95 -8.24
C ASN A 231 9.91 -8.47 -9.52
N GLY A 232 9.29 -7.29 -9.49
CA GLY A 232 8.51 -6.75 -10.60
C GLY A 232 7.17 -7.45 -10.82
N ALA A 233 6.70 -8.26 -9.86
CA ALA A 233 5.45 -8.99 -10.01
C ALA A 233 4.23 -8.07 -9.89
N GLU A 234 3.20 -8.40 -10.68
CA GLU A 234 1.87 -7.79 -10.70
C GLU A 234 0.85 -8.81 -10.22
N ILE A 235 0.46 -8.76 -8.94
CA ILE A 235 -0.40 -9.79 -8.34
C ILE A 235 -1.74 -9.20 -7.93
N ALA A 236 -2.83 -9.72 -8.51
CA ALA A 236 -4.18 -9.30 -8.15
C ALA A 236 -4.70 -10.11 -6.95
N ALA A 237 -5.36 -9.38 -6.02
CA ALA A 237 -6.16 -9.92 -4.94
C ALA A 237 -7.60 -9.40 -5.15
N ASP A 238 -8.34 -9.98 -6.10
CA ASP A 238 -9.54 -9.39 -6.68
C ASP A 238 -10.71 -10.38 -6.87
N GLY A 239 -10.58 -11.62 -6.42
CA GLY A 239 -11.60 -12.64 -6.62
C GLY A 239 -11.88 -12.98 -8.09
N GLY A 240 -10.96 -12.64 -9.01
CA GLY A 240 -11.10 -12.82 -10.46
C GLY A 240 -11.76 -11.63 -11.18
N ALA A 241 -12.04 -10.53 -10.52
CA ALA A 241 -12.79 -9.39 -11.07
C ALA A 241 -12.14 -8.73 -12.31
N ARG A 242 -10.87 -8.98 -12.56
CA ARG A 242 -10.14 -8.44 -13.73
C ARG A 242 -10.24 -9.29 -14.99
N LEU A 243 -10.74 -10.52 -14.88
CA LEU A 243 -10.79 -11.50 -15.99
C LEU A 243 -11.88 -11.20 -17.02
#